data_4a4aab955332535dbbcc83ae51b47627
#
_entry.id   4a4aab955332535dbbcc83ae51b47627
#
_cell.length_a   1.000
_cell.length_b   1.000
_cell.length_c   1.000
_cell.angle_alpha   90.00
_cell.angle_beta   90.00
_cell.angle_gamma   90.00
#
_symmetry.space_group_name_H-M   'P 1'
#
loop_
_entity.id
_entity.type
_entity.pdbx_description
1 polymer ?
#
loop_
_entity_poly.entity_id
_entity_poly.type
_entity_poly.pdbx_seq_one_letter_code
_entity_poly.pdbx_strand_id
1 'polypeptide(L)'
;LNLGATEYIDAMFLSGQAALEKGIPRVIDPVGISGSTFRRETLRRMITELQPTAIRGNYSEIHALLANAGTGTGVDAVTDAAHPALSGDALARGMQDYLRTLAFPMILVASGREDIVASRDALCFVKNGSPRMSRVTGTGCMATELLAAFLAVAAEEGRVVQMPSFSEEALLPSEEFCSDEDVCEVRRPEVSCETAFRAAVLATAFMGIAGEIAEETAPRGSGSYHIALIDALSTMTAEDVAGRIILEEV
;
A
#
# COMPACT_ATOMS: atom_id res chain seq x y z
N LEU A 1 -8.84 0.33 7.42
CA LEU A 1 -10.09 0.92 7.88
C LEU A 1 -10.77 0.02 8.91
N ASN A 2 -10.50 0.21 10.19
CA ASN A 2 -11.32 -0.40 11.23
C ASN A 2 -12.49 0.56 11.53
N LEU A 3 -13.58 0.44 10.79
CA LEU A 3 -14.77 1.29 10.91
C LEU A 3 -15.70 0.86 12.06
N GLY A 4 -15.16 0.34 13.15
CA GLY A 4 -15.93 -0.11 14.30
C GLY A 4 -16.66 1.01 15.05
N ALA A 5 -16.09 2.22 15.05
CA ALA A 5 -16.67 3.38 15.71
C ALA A 5 -16.61 4.62 14.80
N THR A 6 -17.67 5.41 14.78
CA THR A 6 -17.81 6.59 13.90
C THR A 6 -16.77 7.68 14.20
N GLU A 7 -16.34 7.81 15.44
CA GLU A 7 -15.31 8.76 15.87
C GLU A 7 -13.93 8.54 15.24
N TYR A 8 -13.59 7.28 14.89
CA TYR A 8 -12.34 7.00 14.20
C TYR A 8 -12.34 7.46 12.74
N ILE A 9 -13.51 7.53 12.10
CA ILE A 9 -13.64 7.98 10.71
C ILE A 9 -13.24 9.45 10.60
N ASP A 10 -13.73 10.29 11.50
CA ASP A 10 -13.39 11.71 11.51
C ASP A 10 -11.89 11.92 11.75
N ALA A 11 -11.30 11.17 12.67
CA ALA A 11 -9.86 11.20 12.91
C ALA A 11 -9.06 10.74 11.66
N MET A 12 -9.55 9.73 10.94
CA MET A 12 -8.92 9.27 9.68
C MET A 12 -8.99 10.35 8.59
N PHE A 13 -10.11 11.06 8.46
CA PHE A 13 -10.23 12.18 7.53
C PHE A 13 -9.31 13.34 7.90
N LEU A 14 -9.29 13.76 9.16
CA LEU A 14 -8.42 14.83 9.64
C LEU A 14 -6.93 14.51 9.39
N SER A 15 -6.49 13.32 9.78
CA SER A 15 -5.10 12.90 9.57
C SER A 15 -4.75 12.74 8.10
N GLY A 16 -5.67 12.21 7.29
CA GLY A 16 -5.51 12.04 5.85
C GLY A 16 -5.43 13.38 5.12
N GLN A 17 -6.23 14.39 5.51
CA GLN A 17 -6.17 15.75 4.96
C GLN A 17 -4.85 16.42 5.31
N ALA A 18 -4.43 16.35 6.58
CA ALA A 18 -3.14 16.88 7.00
C ALA A 18 -1.96 16.22 6.26
N ALA A 19 -2.05 14.92 5.97
CA ALA A 19 -1.05 14.21 5.17
C ALA A 19 -1.08 14.66 3.70
N LEU A 20 -2.27 14.87 3.11
CA LEU A 20 -2.44 15.38 1.76
C LEU A 20 -1.82 16.77 1.61
N GLU A 21 -2.11 17.70 2.51
CA GLU A 21 -1.56 19.05 2.53
C GLU A 21 -0.02 19.06 2.61
N LYS A 22 0.54 18.10 3.34
CA LYS A 22 1.99 17.97 3.53
C LYS A 22 2.67 17.09 2.47
N GLY A 23 1.94 16.55 1.49
CA GLY A 23 2.48 15.62 0.50
C GLY A 23 3.01 14.31 1.10
N ILE A 24 2.49 13.89 2.25
CA ILE A 24 2.87 12.61 2.89
C ILE A 24 2.09 11.47 2.21
N PRO A 25 2.74 10.34 1.85
CA PRO A 25 2.04 9.18 1.30
C PRO A 25 0.91 8.69 2.19
N ARG A 26 -0.23 8.37 1.58
CA ARG A 26 -1.46 7.93 2.25
C ARG A 26 -1.82 6.54 1.77
N VAL A 27 -1.91 5.58 2.69
CA VAL A 27 -2.30 4.20 2.39
C VAL A 27 -3.62 3.87 3.06
N ILE A 28 -4.52 3.25 2.32
CA ILE A 28 -5.82 2.79 2.83
C ILE A 28 -5.90 1.27 2.71
N ASP A 29 -6.33 0.63 3.81
CA ASP A 29 -6.71 -0.77 3.84
C ASP A 29 -8.25 -0.86 3.86
N PRO A 30 -8.90 -1.34 2.78
CA PRO A 30 -10.35 -1.33 2.63
C PRO A 30 -11.03 -2.50 3.34
N VAL A 31 -10.65 -2.79 4.58
CA VAL A 31 -11.12 -3.94 5.35
C VAL A 31 -12.64 -4.07 5.31
N GLY A 32 -13.11 -5.22 4.80
CA GLY A 32 -14.52 -5.62 4.86
C GLY A 32 -15.49 -4.79 4.02
N ILE A 33 -15.04 -4.11 2.99
CA ILE A 33 -15.92 -3.35 2.08
C ILE A 33 -16.86 -4.24 1.28
N SER A 34 -16.51 -5.50 1.05
CA SER A 34 -17.36 -6.47 0.37
C SER A 34 -18.69 -6.70 1.09
N GLY A 35 -18.71 -6.61 2.43
CA GLY A 35 -19.88 -6.90 3.28
C GLY A 35 -20.63 -5.67 3.81
N SER A 36 -20.20 -4.42 3.57
CA SER A 36 -20.76 -3.26 4.24
C SER A 36 -20.91 -2.05 3.32
N THR A 37 -22.16 -1.62 3.09
CA THR A 37 -22.46 -0.40 2.33
C THR A 37 -21.83 0.84 2.96
N PHE A 38 -21.90 0.95 4.30
CA PHE A 38 -21.27 2.03 5.03
C PHE A 38 -19.76 2.13 4.77
N ARG A 39 -19.03 0.99 4.81
CA ARG A 39 -17.59 0.95 4.51
C ARG A 39 -17.30 1.33 3.06
N ARG A 40 -18.12 0.89 2.11
CA ARG A 40 -18.00 1.27 0.69
C ARG A 40 -18.16 2.76 0.47
N GLU A 41 -19.17 3.37 1.09
CA GLU A 41 -19.43 4.81 0.98
C GLU A 41 -18.30 5.62 1.63
N THR A 42 -17.84 5.20 2.81
CA THR A 42 -16.70 5.83 3.49
C THR A 42 -15.44 5.74 2.66
N LEU A 43 -15.12 4.56 2.09
CA LEU A 43 -13.96 4.41 1.22
C LEU A 43 -14.05 5.31 -0.02
N ARG A 44 -15.23 5.40 -0.66
CA ARG A 44 -15.43 6.29 -1.81
C ARG A 44 -15.14 7.75 -1.45
N ARG A 45 -15.63 8.20 -0.30
CA ARG A 45 -15.33 9.54 0.21
C ARG A 45 -13.82 9.72 0.46
N MET A 46 -13.17 8.75 1.11
CA MET A 46 -11.72 8.81 1.34
C MET A 46 -10.92 8.89 0.05
N ILE A 47 -11.29 8.14 -0.98
CA ILE A 47 -10.63 8.20 -2.29
C ILE A 47 -10.75 9.60 -2.87
N THR A 48 -11.94 10.19 -2.84
CA THR A 48 -12.21 11.51 -3.43
C THR A 48 -11.55 12.65 -2.63
N GLU A 49 -11.67 12.61 -1.31
CA GLU A 49 -11.28 13.71 -0.43
C GLU A 49 -9.79 13.64 -0.02
N LEU A 50 -9.23 12.42 0.12
CA LEU A 50 -7.86 12.23 0.61
C LEU A 50 -6.86 11.84 -0.48
N GLN A 51 -7.32 11.49 -1.68
CA GLN A 51 -6.47 11.11 -2.81
C GLN A 51 -5.33 10.16 -2.39
N PRO A 52 -5.63 8.93 -1.93
CA PRO A 52 -4.63 8.03 -1.39
C PRO A 52 -3.52 7.72 -2.41
N THR A 53 -2.29 7.61 -1.95
CA THR A 53 -1.15 7.16 -2.74
C THR A 53 -1.29 5.70 -3.13
N ALA A 54 -1.81 4.88 -2.19
CA ALA A 54 -2.09 3.47 -2.46
C ALA A 54 -3.32 2.96 -1.68
N ILE A 55 -4.00 1.96 -2.26
CA ILE A 55 -4.99 1.12 -1.58
C ILE A 55 -4.50 -0.32 -1.67
N ARG A 56 -4.46 -1.01 -0.52
CA ARG A 56 -4.10 -2.41 -0.46
C ARG A 56 -5.20 -3.22 0.21
N GLY A 57 -5.68 -4.26 -0.47
CA GLY A 57 -6.69 -5.19 0.05
C GLY A 57 -6.51 -6.60 -0.49
N ASN A 58 -7.30 -7.55 -0.04
CA ASN A 58 -7.36 -8.87 -0.69
C ASN A 58 -8.15 -8.81 -2.00
N TYR A 59 -8.12 -9.89 -2.79
CA TYR A 59 -8.81 -9.96 -4.09
C TYR A 59 -10.30 -9.61 -3.99
N SER A 60 -11.00 -10.07 -2.95
CA SER A 60 -12.43 -9.78 -2.79
C SER A 60 -12.71 -8.32 -2.43
N GLU A 61 -11.83 -7.68 -1.68
CA GLU A 61 -11.92 -6.27 -1.33
C GLU A 61 -11.63 -5.39 -2.54
N ILE A 62 -10.55 -5.68 -3.28
CA ILE A 62 -10.24 -4.94 -4.51
C ILE A 62 -11.34 -5.15 -5.55
N HIS A 63 -11.86 -6.37 -5.72
CA HIS A 63 -13.00 -6.63 -6.58
C HIS A 63 -14.24 -5.80 -6.20
N ALA A 64 -14.56 -5.74 -4.89
CA ALA A 64 -15.67 -4.93 -4.40
C ALA A 64 -15.46 -3.41 -4.61
N LEU A 65 -14.20 -2.94 -4.56
CA LEU A 65 -13.85 -1.57 -4.92
C LEU A 65 -14.18 -1.29 -6.40
N LEU A 66 -13.74 -2.16 -7.31
CA LEU A 66 -13.93 -2.01 -8.75
C LEU A 66 -15.42 -2.07 -9.15
N ALA A 67 -16.18 -3.00 -8.59
CA ALA A 67 -17.61 -3.15 -8.84
C ALA A 67 -18.42 -1.91 -8.44
N ASN A 68 -18.01 -1.19 -7.41
CA ASN A 68 -18.66 0.03 -6.95
C ASN A 68 -18.29 1.29 -7.75
N ALA A 69 -17.25 1.22 -8.56
CA ALA A 69 -16.77 2.36 -9.36
C ALA A 69 -17.59 2.58 -10.65
N GLY A 70 -18.52 1.68 -10.99
CA GLY A 70 -19.35 1.81 -12.19
C GLY A 70 -18.57 1.69 -13.51
N THR A 71 -17.35 1.17 -13.49
CA THR A 71 -16.60 0.84 -14.69
C THR A 71 -17.26 -0.38 -15.32
N GLY A 72 -18.08 -0.13 -16.38
CA GLY A 72 -19.00 -1.07 -17.01
C GLY A 72 -18.39 -2.25 -17.77
N THR A 73 -17.37 -2.85 -17.27
CA THR A 73 -16.90 -4.16 -17.68
C THR A 73 -17.59 -5.19 -16.80
N GLY A 74 -18.83 -5.59 -17.18
CA GLY A 74 -19.54 -6.85 -16.90
C GLY A 74 -19.19 -7.67 -15.65
N VAL A 75 -18.81 -7.04 -14.56
CA VAL A 75 -18.60 -7.69 -13.27
C VAL A 75 -19.89 -7.50 -12.49
N ASP A 76 -20.90 -8.29 -12.83
CA ASP A 76 -22.12 -8.39 -12.06
C ASP A 76 -21.75 -8.57 -10.58
N ALA A 77 -22.42 -7.81 -9.72
CA ALA A 77 -22.27 -7.88 -8.29
C ALA A 77 -22.58 -9.29 -7.80
N VAL A 78 -21.55 -10.15 -7.77
CA VAL A 78 -21.69 -11.50 -7.31
C VAL A 78 -21.49 -11.54 -5.81
N THR A 79 -22.58 -11.64 -5.11
CA THR A 79 -22.69 -11.78 -3.66
C THR A 79 -22.60 -13.22 -3.21
N ASP A 80 -21.91 -14.13 -3.91
CA ASP A 80 -21.88 -15.51 -3.51
C ASP A 80 -20.47 -16.11 -3.48
N ALA A 81 -20.20 -16.79 -2.36
CA ALA A 81 -18.96 -17.53 -2.07
C ALA A 81 -18.71 -18.74 -3.03
N ALA A 82 -19.46 -18.82 -4.14
CA ALA A 82 -19.48 -19.96 -5.06
C ALA A 82 -18.97 -19.66 -6.47
N HIS A 83 -18.43 -18.45 -6.73
CA HIS A 83 -17.92 -18.18 -8.07
C HIS A 83 -16.48 -18.65 -8.27
N PRO A 84 -16.17 -19.21 -9.47
CA PRO A 84 -14.81 -19.55 -9.82
C PRO A 84 -13.94 -18.32 -9.71
N ALA A 85 -12.83 -18.44 -9.02
CA ALA A 85 -11.87 -17.38 -8.77
C ALA A 85 -11.69 -16.56 -10.05
N LEU A 86 -11.97 -15.26 -9.98
CA LEU A 86 -11.55 -14.31 -11.01
C LEU A 86 -10.08 -14.60 -11.27
N SER A 87 -9.71 -14.87 -12.52
CA SER A 87 -8.30 -15.05 -12.84
C SER A 87 -7.57 -13.77 -12.42
N GLY A 88 -6.37 -13.90 -11.88
CA GLY A 88 -5.54 -12.75 -11.50
C GLY A 88 -5.46 -11.73 -12.64
N ASP A 89 -5.38 -12.19 -13.89
CA ASP A 89 -5.34 -11.34 -15.09
C ASP A 89 -6.59 -10.48 -15.29
N ALA A 90 -7.78 -11.02 -14.99
CA ALA A 90 -9.02 -10.24 -15.13
C ALA A 90 -9.08 -9.15 -14.04
N LEU A 91 -8.69 -9.48 -12.81
CA LEU A 91 -8.60 -8.51 -11.73
C LEU A 91 -7.55 -7.44 -12.04
N ALA A 92 -6.38 -7.82 -12.52
CA ALA A 92 -5.28 -6.93 -12.87
C ALA A 92 -5.71 -5.90 -13.95
N ARG A 93 -6.36 -6.35 -15.03
CA ARG A 93 -6.93 -5.45 -16.04
C ARG A 93 -7.98 -4.51 -15.45
N GLY A 94 -8.90 -5.02 -14.64
CA GLY A 94 -9.89 -4.20 -13.96
C GLY A 94 -9.27 -3.14 -13.05
N MET A 95 -8.18 -3.46 -12.35
CA MET A 95 -7.42 -2.51 -11.53
C MET A 95 -6.84 -1.39 -12.39
N GLN A 96 -6.20 -1.69 -13.52
CA GLN A 96 -5.65 -0.67 -14.41
C GLN A 96 -6.75 0.21 -15.03
N ASP A 97 -7.84 -0.39 -15.50
CA ASP A 97 -8.95 0.35 -16.07
C ASP A 97 -9.55 1.32 -15.05
N TYR A 98 -9.72 0.89 -13.81
CA TYR A 98 -10.15 1.76 -12.73
C TYR A 98 -9.17 2.92 -12.47
N LEU A 99 -7.88 2.63 -12.36
CA LEU A 99 -6.84 3.63 -12.12
C LEU A 99 -6.78 4.69 -13.22
N ARG A 100 -7.07 4.32 -14.47
CA ARG A 100 -7.15 5.25 -15.60
C ARG A 100 -8.34 6.20 -15.53
N THR A 101 -9.40 5.86 -14.78
CA THR A 101 -10.54 6.76 -14.57
C THR A 101 -10.28 7.85 -13.53
N LEU A 102 -9.26 7.69 -12.70
CA LEU A 102 -8.97 8.63 -11.62
C LEU A 102 -8.26 9.89 -12.14
N ALA A 103 -8.58 11.04 -11.54
CA ALA A 103 -7.93 12.31 -11.86
C ALA A 103 -6.53 12.48 -11.24
N PHE A 104 -6.16 11.59 -10.31
CA PHE A 104 -4.88 11.61 -9.60
C PHE A 104 -4.19 10.23 -9.69
N PRO A 105 -2.86 10.16 -9.56
CA PRO A 105 -2.14 8.90 -9.57
C PRO A 105 -2.38 8.11 -8.27
N MET A 106 -2.60 6.81 -8.40
CA MET A 106 -2.79 5.90 -7.26
C MET A 106 -2.25 4.51 -7.62
N ILE A 107 -1.82 3.78 -6.61
CA ILE A 107 -1.41 2.37 -6.71
C ILE A 107 -2.50 1.49 -6.10
N LEU A 108 -2.82 0.39 -6.75
CA LEU A 108 -3.62 -0.68 -6.18
C LEU A 108 -2.75 -1.90 -5.93
N VAL A 109 -2.92 -2.48 -4.74
CA VAL A 109 -2.29 -3.76 -4.38
C VAL A 109 -3.38 -4.74 -3.99
N ALA A 110 -3.46 -5.86 -4.72
CA ALA A 110 -4.41 -6.93 -4.45
C ALA A 110 -3.65 -8.17 -3.96
N SER A 111 -3.89 -8.58 -2.72
CA SER A 111 -3.26 -9.78 -2.16
C SER A 111 -4.10 -11.01 -2.41
N GLY A 112 -3.44 -12.08 -2.92
CA GLY A 112 -4.08 -13.32 -3.28
C GLY A 112 -3.13 -14.50 -3.27
N ARG A 113 -3.30 -15.41 -4.23
CA ARG A 113 -2.37 -16.51 -4.47
C ARG A 113 -1.05 -15.98 -5.05
N GLU A 114 -1.16 -15.04 -5.95
CA GLU A 114 -0.11 -14.16 -6.46
C GLU A 114 -0.57 -12.75 -6.15
N ASP A 115 0.29 -11.92 -5.62
CA ASP A 115 -0.09 -10.55 -5.33
C ASP A 115 0.02 -9.70 -6.60
N ILE A 116 -0.92 -8.77 -6.79
CA ILE A 116 -0.98 -7.90 -7.97
C ILE A 116 -0.71 -6.48 -7.53
N VAL A 117 0.25 -5.83 -8.15
CA VAL A 117 0.51 -4.40 -7.99
C VAL A 117 0.22 -3.70 -9.31
N ALA A 118 -0.64 -2.70 -9.30
CA ALA A 118 -1.05 -1.96 -10.48
C ALA A 118 -0.92 -0.46 -10.28
N SER A 119 -0.40 0.20 -11.29
CA SER A 119 -0.56 1.63 -11.52
C SER A 119 -1.37 1.85 -12.82
N ARG A 120 -1.59 3.11 -13.18
CA ARG A 120 -2.23 3.43 -14.47
C ARG A 120 -1.50 2.82 -15.67
N ASP A 121 -0.17 2.79 -15.62
CA ASP A 121 0.69 2.49 -16.77
C ASP A 121 1.56 1.24 -16.58
N ALA A 122 1.60 0.67 -15.37
CA ALA A 122 2.42 -0.50 -15.05
C ALA A 122 1.64 -1.54 -14.25
N LEU A 123 1.99 -2.80 -14.44
CA LEU A 123 1.41 -3.96 -13.79
C LEU A 123 2.49 -4.98 -13.46
N CYS A 124 2.47 -5.50 -12.24
CA CYS A 124 3.41 -6.52 -11.79
C CYS A 124 2.69 -7.57 -10.94
N PHE A 125 2.96 -8.84 -11.23
CA PHE A 125 2.61 -9.96 -10.36
C PHE A 125 3.81 -10.28 -9.47
N VAL A 126 3.58 -10.29 -8.17
CA VAL A 126 4.56 -10.70 -7.15
C VAL A 126 4.22 -12.13 -6.74
N LYS A 127 5.13 -13.06 -7.01
CA LYS A 127 4.89 -14.50 -6.80
C LYS A 127 5.44 -15.03 -5.48
N ASN A 128 6.06 -14.18 -4.71
CA ASN A 128 6.54 -14.51 -3.37
C ASN A 128 5.40 -14.63 -2.38
N GLY A 129 5.51 -15.56 -1.45
CA GLY A 129 4.57 -15.72 -0.36
C GLY A 129 4.42 -17.15 0.13
N SER A 130 3.80 -17.29 1.29
CA SER A 130 3.50 -18.57 1.90
C SER A 130 2.00 -18.72 2.16
N PRO A 131 1.38 -19.86 1.81
CA PRO A 131 -0.01 -20.14 2.17
C PRO A 131 -0.30 -20.09 3.67
N ARG A 132 0.73 -20.22 4.51
CA ARG A 132 0.58 -20.15 5.97
C ARG A 132 0.26 -18.73 6.45
N MET A 133 0.61 -17.69 5.68
CA MET A 133 0.29 -16.30 6.01
C MET A 133 -1.23 -16.09 6.19
N SER A 134 -2.05 -16.74 5.38
CA SER A 134 -3.52 -16.64 5.46
C SER A 134 -4.11 -17.24 6.75
N ARG A 135 -3.33 -18.05 7.48
CA ARG A 135 -3.73 -18.67 8.75
C ARG A 135 -3.33 -17.86 9.98
N VAL A 136 -2.69 -16.73 9.78
CA VAL A 136 -2.24 -15.83 10.85
C VAL A 136 -2.99 -14.52 10.72
N THR A 137 -3.72 -14.16 11.78
CA THR A 137 -4.43 -12.88 11.84
C THR A 137 -3.43 -11.73 11.91
N GLY A 138 -3.68 -10.65 11.16
CA GLY A 138 -2.87 -9.45 11.17
C GLY A 138 -1.84 -9.34 10.05
N THR A 139 -1.58 -10.40 9.27
CA THR A 139 -0.65 -10.35 8.12
C THR A 139 -1.07 -9.30 7.09
N GLY A 140 -2.36 -9.11 6.88
CA GLY A 140 -2.89 -8.04 6.03
C GLY A 140 -2.52 -6.64 6.54
N CYS A 141 -2.76 -6.38 7.82
CA CYS A 141 -2.41 -5.09 8.44
C CYS A 141 -0.89 -4.85 8.39
N MET A 142 -0.07 -5.87 8.72
CA MET A 142 1.39 -5.78 8.59
C MET A 142 1.85 -5.41 7.18
N ALA A 143 1.27 -6.03 6.15
CA ALA A 143 1.60 -5.73 4.76
C ALA A 143 1.19 -4.30 4.36
N THR A 144 0.07 -3.79 4.88
CA THR A 144 -0.37 -2.40 4.65
C THR A 144 0.55 -1.40 5.33
N GLU A 145 1.01 -1.70 6.55
CA GLU A 145 1.97 -0.86 7.29
C GLU A 145 3.35 -0.85 6.61
N LEU A 146 3.81 -2.01 6.14
CA LEU A 146 5.04 -2.10 5.35
C LEU A 146 4.94 -1.27 4.06
N LEU A 147 3.84 -1.38 3.32
CA LEU A 147 3.60 -0.56 2.14
C LEU A 147 3.72 0.93 2.46
N ALA A 148 3.13 1.38 3.57
CA ALA A 148 3.21 2.77 3.99
C ALA A 148 4.66 3.18 4.33
N ALA A 149 5.43 2.32 4.98
CA ALA A 149 6.84 2.56 5.30
C ALA A 149 7.71 2.67 4.04
N PHE A 150 7.54 1.76 3.08
CA PHE A 150 8.28 1.79 1.81
C PHE A 150 7.94 3.05 0.99
N LEU A 151 6.67 3.44 0.94
CA LEU A 151 6.24 4.68 0.28
C LEU A 151 6.81 5.93 0.97
N ALA A 152 6.90 5.92 2.29
CA ALA A 152 7.49 7.04 3.05
C ALA A 152 8.98 7.19 2.73
N VAL A 153 9.74 6.09 2.72
CA VAL A 153 11.18 6.10 2.33
C VAL A 153 11.34 6.58 0.89
N ALA A 154 10.54 6.05 -0.03
CA ALA A 154 10.58 6.45 -1.45
C ALA A 154 10.28 7.94 -1.65
N ALA A 155 9.40 8.52 -0.84
CA ALA A 155 9.12 9.97 -0.85
C ALA A 155 10.29 10.80 -0.30
N GLU A 156 11.04 10.28 0.69
CA GLU A 156 12.24 10.93 1.23
C GLU A 156 13.42 10.89 0.24
N GLU A 157 13.66 9.75 -0.41
CA GLU A 157 14.71 9.60 -1.43
C GLU A 157 14.51 10.56 -2.60
N GLY A 158 13.27 10.76 -3.04
CA GLY A 158 12.93 11.75 -4.06
C GLY A 158 13.28 13.20 -3.66
N ARG A 159 13.44 13.50 -2.36
CA ARG A 159 13.89 14.81 -1.86
C ARG A 159 15.40 14.98 -1.91
N VAL A 160 16.16 13.93 -1.61
CA VAL A 160 17.64 14.01 -1.58
C VAL A 160 18.19 14.39 -2.95
N VAL A 161 17.53 13.97 -4.03
CA VAL A 161 17.91 14.31 -5.42
C VAL A 161 17.65 15.78 -5.77
N GLN A 162 16.83 16.50 -4.99
CA GLN A 162 16.49 17.91 -5.24
C GLN A 162 17.15 18.90 -4.27
N MET A 163 18.00 18.45 -3.35
CA MET A 163 18.73 19.35 -2.48
C MET A 163 19.82 20.09 -3.28
N PRO A 164 19.84 21.43 -3.30
CA PRO A 164 20.96 22.16 -3.83
C PRO A 164 22.23 21.80 -3.05
N SER A 165 23.35 21.68 -3.76
CA SER A 165 24.66 21.42 -3.15
C SER A 165 24.94 22.42 -2.02
N PHE A 166 24.97 21.94 -0.79
CA PHE A 166 25.44 22.73 0.34
C PHE A 166 26.93 22.95 0.16
N SER A 167 27.34 24.22 0.05
CA SER A 167 28.73 24.59 0.24
C SER A 167 29.10 24.42 1.72
N GLU A 168 30.27 23.90 2.01
CA GLU A 168 30.78 23.63 3.37
C GLU A 168 30.84 24.86 4.30
N GLU A 169 30.55 26.06 3.78
CA GLU A 169 30.57 27.32 4.54
C GLU A 169 29.31 27.59 5.39
N ALA A 170 28.28 26.75 5.31
CA ALA A 170 27.01 26.93 6.04
C ALA A 170 26.98 26.22 7.40
N LEU A 171 28.09 25.70 7.91
CA LEU A 171 28.18 24.92 9.16
C LEU A 171 28.62 25.75 10.38
N LEU A 172 28.27 27.02 10.48
CA LEU A 172 28.40 27.74 11.74
C LEU A 172 26.99 28.07 12.28
N PRO A 173 26.67 27.68 13.51
CA PRO A 173 25.41 28.03 14.12
C PRO A 173 25.41 29.53 14.45
N SER A 174 24.73 30.34 13.68
CA SER A 174 24.32 31.66 14.14
C SER A 174 23.13 31.42 15.08
N GLU A 175 23.28 31.78 16.35
CA GLU A 175 22.21 31.85 17.34
C GLU A 175 21.22 32.99 16.99
N GLU A 176 20.57 32.92 15.85
CA GLU A 176 19.38 33.73 15.60
C GLU A 176 18.16 32.81 15.65
N PHE A 177 17.47 32.90 16.78
CA PHE A 177 16.15 32.34 17.00
C PHE A 177 15.24 32.78 15.86
N CYS A 178 14.88 31.85 14.96
CA CYS A 178 13.80 32.08 14.01
C CYS A 178 12.51 32.31 14.80
N SER A 179 11.91 33.48 14.65
CA SER A 179 10.56 33.76 15.12
C SER A 179 9.58 32.82 14.44
N ASP A 180 8.55 32.36 15.19
CA ASP A 180 7.53 31.38 14.78
C ASP A 180 6.69 31.77 13.53
N GLU A 181 6.98 32.86 12.86
CA GLU A 181 6.22 33.36 11.70
C GLU A 181 6.81 32.97 10.33
N ASP A 182 8.03 32.42 10.26
CA ASP A 182 8.68 31.96 9.03
C ASP A 182 8.74 30.43 8.92
N VAL A 183 7.65 29.73 9.22
CA VAL A 183 7.50 28.34 8.79
C VAL A 183 7.30 28.36 7.28
N CYS A 184 8.41 28.37 6.55
CA CYS A 184 8.42 28.13 5.12
C CYS A 184 7.62 26.84 4.87
N GLU A 185 6.42 26.96 4.30
CA GLU A 185 5.62 25.83 3.82
C GLU A 185 6.37 25.13 2.70
N VAL A 186 7.34 24.30 3.07
CA VAL A 186 8.00 23.40 2.13
C VAL A 186 6.95 22.33 1.78
N ARG A 187 6.16 22.63 0.75
CA ARG A 187 5.29 21.64 0.12
C ARG A 187 6.19 20.47 -0.29
N ARG A 188 6.04 19.37 0.39
CA ARG A 188 6.82 18.15 0.10
C ARG A 188 6.44 17.70 -1.31
N PRO A 189 7.39 17.39 -2.21
CA PRO A 189 7.05 16.82 -3.49
C PRO A 189 6.35 15.48 -3.24
N GLU A 190 5.18 15.28 -3.83
CA GLU A 190 4.52 13.99 -3.83
C GLU A 190 5.43 12.96 -4.50
N VAL A 191 5.45 11.74 -3.95
CA VAL A 191 6.16 10.62 -4.57
C VAL A 191 5.62 10.41 -5.99
N SER A 192 6.52 10.27 -6.98
CA SER A 192 6.08 10.02 -8.36
C SER A 192 5.33 8.69 -8.46
N CYS A 193 4.41 8.57 -9.42
CA CYS A 193 3.65 7.34 -9.62
C CYS A 193 4.57 6.14 -9.89
N GLU A 194 5.63 6.32 -10.65
CA GLU A 194 6.63 5.28 -10.93
C GLU A 194 7.37 4.86 -9.66
N THR A 195 7.85 5.82 -8.87
CA THR A 195 8.54 5.55 -7.60
C THR A 195 7.61 4.85 -6.61
N ALA A 196 6.35 5.31 -6.51
CA ALA A 196 5.34 4.69 -5.66
C ALA A 196 5.02 3.24 -6.10
N PHE A 197 4.95 3.00 -7.42
CA PHE A 197 4.74 1.66 -7.96
C PHE A 197 5.89 0.72 -7.58
N ARG A 198 7.13 1.13 -7.80
CA ARG A 198 8.33 0.34 -7.44
C ARG A 198 8.39 0.06 -5.94
N ALA A 199 8.10 1.06 -5.11
CA ALA A 199 8.04 0.90 -3.66
C ALA A 199 6.95 -0.10 -3.25
N ALA A 200 5.78 -0.08 -3.89
CA ALA A 200 4.70 -1.01 -3.64
C ALA A 200 5.05 -2.46 -4.05
N VAL A 201 5.72 -2.65 -5.19
CA VAL A 201 6.23 -3.96 -5.63
C VAL A 201 7.22 -4.51 -4.61
N LEU A 202 8.20 -3.69 -4.19
CA LEU A 202 9.20 -4.10 -3.20
C LEU A 202 8.59 -4.41 -1.84
N ALA A 203 7.66 -3.58 -1.34
CA ALA A 203 6.97 -3.84 -0.07
C ALA A 203 6.18 -5.16 -0.09
N THR A 204 5.50 -5.43 -1.21
CA THR A 204 4.74 -6.67 -1.41
C THR A 204 5.67 -7.88 -1.46
N ALA A 205 6.76 -7.81 -2.22
CA ALA A 205 7.75 -8.87 -2.29
C ALA A 205 8.44 -9.10 -0.94
N PHE A 206 8.79 -8.04 -0.22
CA PHE A 206 9.39 -8.10 1.11
C PHE A 206 8.52 -8.89 2.09
N MET A 207 7.22 -8.59 2.13
CA MET A 207 6.26 -9.32 2.95
C MET A 207 6.14 -10.80 2.54
N GLY A 208 6.10 -11.07 1.24
CA GLY A 208 6.02 -12.43 0.70
C GLY A 208 7.25 -13.26 1.05
N ILE A 209 8.45 -12.71 0.84
CA ILE A 209 9.74 -13.36 1.15
C ILE A 209 9.87 -13.62 2.66
N ALA A 210 9.46 -12.68 3.51
CA ALA A 210 9.44 -12.90 4.95
C ALA A 210 8.53 -14.08 5.32
N GLY A 211 7.40 -14.23 4.63
CA GLY A 211 6.50 -15.38 4.76
C GLY A 211 7.15 -16.71 4.35
N GLU A 212 7.95 -16.73 3.30
CA GLU A 212 8.71 -17.90 2.85
C GLU A 212 9.81 -18.28 3.86
N ILE A 213 10.59 -17.32 4.32
CA ILE A 213 11.63 -17.53 5.36
C ILE A 213 11.00 -18.08 6.65
N ALA A 214 9.85 -17.52 7.04
CA ALA A 214 9.12 -18.02 8.20
C ALA A 214 8.62 -19.46 8.01
N GLU A 215 8.26 -19.86 6.80
CA GLU A 215 7.85 -21.23 6.49
C GLU A 215 9.01 -22.23 6.57
N GLU A 216 10.19 -21.82 6.11
CA GLU A 216 11.43 -22.60 6.17
C GLU A 216 11.89 -22.83 7.62
N THR A 217 11.72 -21.85 8.49
CA THR A 217 12.31 -21.83 9.84
C THR A 217 11.35 -22.24 10.94
N ALA A 218 10.04 -22.00 10.76
CA ALA A 218 9.05 -22.23 11.80
C ALA A 218 8.60 -23.69 11.93
N PRO A 219 8.39 -24.22 13.16
CA PRO A 219 7.63 -25.44 13.38
C PRO A 219 6.20 -25.34 12.78
N ARG A 220 5.49 -26.48 12.69
CA ARG A 220 4.20 -26.59 11.99
C ARG A 220 3.05 -25.72 12.55
N GLY A 221 3.17 -25.15 13.75
CA GLY A 221 2.11 -24.37 14.40
C GLY A 221 1.97 -22.94 13.84
N SER A 222 0.74 -22.41 13.78
CA SER A 222 0.50 -21.01 13.35
C SER A 222 1.11 -19.98 14.30
N GLY A 223 1.17 -20.26 15.60
CA GLY A 223 1.83 -19.39 16.58
C GLY A 223 3.34 -19.27 16.35
N SER A 224 4.02 -20.40 16.14
CA SER A 224 5.46 -20.41 15.81
C SER A 224 5.74 -19.72 14.47
N TYR A 225 4.86 -19.93 13.49
CA TYR A 225 4.95 -19.25 12.20
C TYR A 225 4.80 -17.72 12.33
N HIS A 226 3.85 -17.26 13.17
CA HIS A 226 3.66 -15.83 13.42
C HIS A 226 4.93 -15.17 14.02
N ILE A 227 5.54 -15.85 15.00
CA ILE A 227 6.79 -15.37 15.59
C ILE A 227 7.90 -15.35 14.53
N ALA A 228 8.08 -16.43 13.78
CA ALA A 228 9.10 -16.52 12.73
C ALA A 228 8.88 -15.48 11.61
N LEU A 229 7.65 -15.12 11.30
CA LEU A 229 7.33 -14.06 10.34
C LEU A 229 7.81 -12.69 10.85
N ILE A 230 7.58 -12.37 12.12
CA ILE A 230 8.06 -11.14 12.74
C ILE A 230 9.59 -11.12 12.79
N ASP A 231 10.21 -12.24 13.15
CA ASP A 231 11.67 -12.37 13.16
C ASP A 231 12.24 -12.17 11.75
N ALA A 232 11.66 -12.79 10.73
CA ALA A 232 12.06 -12.60 9.34
C ALA A 232 11.95 -11.14 8.89
N LEU A 233 10.81 -10.47 9.16
CA LEU A 233 10.61 -9.06 8.84
C LEU A 233 11.65 -8.15 9.49
N SER A 234 12.15 -8.49 10.68
CA SER A 234 13.09 -7.69 11.45
C SER A 234 14.56 -7.95 11.09
N THR A 235 14.88 -9.09 10.48
CA THR A 235 16.26 -9.53 10.23
C THR A 235 16.63 -9.64 8.76
N MET A 236 15.64 -9.64 7.86
CA MET A 236 15.84 -9.79 6.41
C MET A 236 16.67 -8.63 5.85
N THR A 237 17.64 -8.98 5.01
CA THR A 237 18.56 -8.05 4.36
C THR A 237 18.15 -7.76 2.91
N ALA A 238 18.77 -6.74 2.31
CA ALA A 238 18.60 -6.46 0.88
C ALA A 238 19.08 -7.64 0.01
N GLU A 239 20.10 -8.39 0.46
CA GLU A 239 20.60 -9.58 -0.24
C GLU A 239 19.58 -10.71 -0.23
N ASP A 240 18.87 -10.92 0.89
CA ASP A 240 17.79 -11.91 0.98
C ASP A 240 16.67 -11.58 -0.01
N VAL A 241 16.30 -10.30 -0.11
CA VAL A 241 15.28 -9.84 -1.06
C VAL A 241 15.76 -10.04 -2.49
N ALA A 242 16.96 -9.58 -2.83
CA ALA A 242 17.51 -9.68 -4.19
C ALA A 242 17.68 -11.13 -4.65
N GLY A 243 17.99 -12.04 -3.71
CA GLY A 243 18.17 -13.48 -4.02
C GLY A 243 16.87 -14.28 -4.14
N ARG A 244 15.74 -13.74 -3.65
CA ARG A 244 14.47 -14.48 -3.57
C ARG A 244 13.32 -13.85 -4.34
N ILE A 245 13.41 -12.60 -4.74
CA ILE A 245 12.32 -11.86 -5.40
C ILE A 245 11.92 -12.53 -6.72
N ILE A 246 10.62 -12.76 -6.91
CA ILE A 246 10.05 -13.35 -8.13
C ILE A 246 8.94 -12.43 -8.63
N LEU A 247 9.22 -11.74 -9.73
CA LEU A 247 8.31 -10.77 -10.36
C LEU A 247 7.96 -11.20 -11.77
N GLU A 248 6.74 -10.89 -12.20
CA GLU A 248 6.30 -10.96 -13.60
C GLU A 248 5.68 -9.62 -13.96
N GLU A 249 6.38 -8.84 -14.79
CA GLU A 249 5.90 -7.58 -15.34
C GLU A 249 5.10 -7.84 -16.63
N VAL A 250 3.99 -7.09 -16.82
CA VAL A 250 3.06 -7.27 -17.95
C VAL A 250 2.85 -5.95 -18.69
#